data_c86d1affc7e2dda9bae60cdb2c0338b4
#
_entry.id   c86d1affc7e2dda9bae60cdb2c0338b4
#
_cell.length_a   1.000
_cell.length_b   1.000
_cell.length_c   1.000
_cell.angle_alpha   90.00
_cell.angle_beta   90.00
_cell.angle_gamma   90.00
#
_symmetry.space_group_name_H-M   'P 1'
#
loop_
_entity.id
_entity.type
_entity.pdbx_description
1 polymer ?
#
loop_
_entity_poly.entity_id
_entity_poly.type
_entity_poly.pdbx_seq_one_letter_code
_entity_poly.pdbx_strand_id
1 'polypeptide(L)'
;MAELLHLTIGKLLEKTAADAPDHEAVVYPDRGLRYTYREFDQLCRKVAKGLMALGIDKGEHVAIWASNTPEWLTAQFASAKAGAVLVTANTNYQLSELEYVLKQSDATTLILMESYRGTSYIDILCKLIPELKEGEPGRLASERLPFLKNIILLGDQRHPGMYLWDDLLKLSGSVSEKALDRRMERLKEHDVINMQYTSGTTGFPKGVMLTHSNLANNAANIAECMNLSKKDRMCIPVPFFHCFGCVLGTLACVTAGATMVPVQEFSPKEVLSAVETEKCTALHGVPTMFIAELNDPDFASYDLSSLRTGIMAGSNCPIEVMKKVIDNMGMSEITIAYGQTEASPVITQTRVNDSLKRRVETVGRALPNVEVKITEPGTNREVERGVQGELCTRGYHVMKGYYKNPEATAAVIDEDGFLHTGDLAVMDEEGYCRITGRLKDMIIRGGENIYPREIEEFLYKHPDILDVQIIGVPDETFGEEVSAWIKLKSGASMTADELKEYCKGKIARYKIPRYIAFVEEFPMTASGKVQKFKLREQALEHFQL
;
A
#
# COMPACT_ATOMS: atom_id res chain seq x y z
N MET A 1 -21.20 12.15 -14.55
CA MET A 1 -20.47 11.32 -13.55
C MET A 1 -20.08 10.04 -14.25
N ALA A 2 -18.86 9.54 -14.05
CA ALA A 2 -18.50 8.22 -14.56
C ALA A 2 -19.42 7.16 -13.95
N GLU A 3 -19.83 6.16 -14.72
CA GLU A 3 -20.67 5.07 -14.21
C GLU A 3 -19.84 4.15 -13.32
N LEU A 4 -20.37 3.80 -12.15
CA LEU A 4 -19.70 2.87 -11.24
C LEU A 4 -19.81 1.43 -11.77
N LEU A 5 -18.75 0.66 -11.54
CA LEU A 5 -18.74 -0.77 -11.84
C LEU A 5 -19.58 -1.53 -10.79
N HIS A 6 -20.61 -2.22 -11.24
CA HIS A 6 -21.46 -3.10 -10.42
C HIS A 6 -21.01 -4.56 -10.56
N LEU A 7 -19.73 -4.82 -10.26
CA LEU A 7 -19.10 -6.14 -10.42
C LEU A 7 -18.35 -6.56 -9.15
N THR A 8 -18.35 -7.86 -8.90
CA THR A 8 -17.37 -8.43 -7.96
C THR A 8 -15.98 -8.52 -8.62
N ILE A 9 -14.92 -8.56 -7.82
CA ILE A 9 -13.54 -8.68 -8.33
C ILE A 9 -13.36 -9.96 -9.17
N GLY A 10 -14.00 -11.07 -8.76
CA GLY A 10 -13.96 -12.31 -9.55
C GLY A 10 -14.61 -12.15 -10.92
N LYS A 11 -15.76 -11.46 -11.02
CA LYS A 11 -16.44 -11.18 -12.29
C LYS A 11 -15.68 -10.12 -13.13
N LEU A 12 -15.01 -9.18 -12.49
CA LEU A 12 -14.14 -8.22 -13.19
C LEU A 12 -13.02 -8.96 -13.94
N LEU A 13 -12.33 -9.92 -13.30
CA LEU A 13 -11.32 -10.73 -13.95
C LEU A 13 -11.92 -11.58 -15.10
N GLU A 14 -13.07 -12.21 -14.90
CA GLU A 14 -13.76 -12.97 -15.96
C GLU A 14 -14.09 -12.10 -17.18
N LYS A 15 -14.59 -10.89 -16.94
CA LYS A 15 -14.88 -9.93 -18.00
C LYS A 15 -13.60 -9.59 -18.78
N THR A 16 -12.51 -9.24 -18.11
CA THR A 16 -11.25 -8.88 -18.77
C THR A 16 -10.67 -10.08 -19.52
N ALA A 17 -10.75 -11.29 -18.97
CA ALA A 17 -10.33 -12.53 -19.64
C ALA A 17 -11.18 -12.85 -20.87
N ALA A 18 -12.45 -12.48 -20.89
CA ALA A 18 -13.30 -12.61 -22.07
C ALA A 18 -13.00 -11.55 -23.15
N ASP A 19 -12.71 -10.31 -22.72
CA ASP A 19 -12.42 -9.17 -23.62
C ASP A 19 -11.01 -9.25 -24.26
N ALA A 20 -10.04 -9.91 -23.58
CA ALA A 20 -8.65 -10.02 -24.02
C ALA A 20 -8.02 -11.38 -23.64
N PRO A 21 -8.59 -12.53 -24.10
CA PRO A 21 -8.24 -13.84 -23.60
C PRO A 21 -6.78 -14.23 -23.79
N ASP A 22 -6.20 -13.87 -24.92
CA ASP A 22 -4.84 -14.27 -25.31
C ASP A 22 -3.79 -13.19 -25.01
N HIS A 23 -4.20 -12.08 -24.38
CA HIS A 23 -3.29 -11.05 -23.92
C HIS A 23 -2.59 -11.47 -22.62
N GLU A 24 -1.29 -11.13 -22.49
CA GLU A 24 -0.54 -11.40 -21.26
C GLU A 24 -1.15 -10.65 -20.07
N ALA A 25 -1.52 -11.39 -19.03
CA ALA A 25 -2.03 -10.84 -17.78
C ALA A 25 -0.94 -10.67 -16.73
N VAL A 26 -0.06 -11.68 -16.62
CA VAL A 26 0.94 -11.79 -15.55
C VAL A 26 2.26 -12.28 -16.10
N VAL A 27 3.35 -11.60 -15.76
CA VAL A 27 4.70 -11.96 -16.13
C VAL A 27 5.63 -11.85 -14.92
N TYR A 28 6.31 -12.95 -14.57
CA TYR A 28 7.41 -12.99 -13.60
C TYR A 28 8.68 -13.36 -14.36
N PRO A 29 9.50 -12.38 -14.79
CA PRO A 29 10.65 -12.63 -15.66
C PRO A 29 11.70 -13.53 -15.01
N ASP A 30 11.96 -13.33 -13.72
CA ASP A 30 12.90 -14.08 -12.89
C ASP A 30 12.55 -15.58 -12.75
N ARG A 31 11.28 -15.92 -12.94
CA ARG A 31 10.75 -17.30 -12.88
C ARG A 31 10.43 -17.90 -14.25
N GLY A 32 10.57 -17.12 -15.33
CA GLY A 32 10.15 -17.53 -16.67
C GLY A 32 8.64 -17.82 -16.77
N LEU A 33 7.82 -17.24 -15.86
CA LEU A 33 6.41 -17.53 -15.77
C LEU A 33 5.59 -16.45 -16.49
N ARG A 34 4.69 -16.89 -17.38
CA ARG A 34 3.77 -16.02 -18.11
C ARG A 34 2.40 -16.65 -18.16
N TYR A 35 1.37 -15.86 -17.92
CA TYR A 35 -0.03 -16.25 -18.10
C TYR A 35 -0.76 -15.23 -18.95
N THR A 36 -1.55 -15.70 -19.90
CA THR A 36 -2.59 -14.92 -20.55
C THR A 36 -3.75 -14.67 -19.56
N TYR A 37 -4.62 -13.71 -19.87
CA TYR A 37 -5.81 -13.46 -19.04
C TYR A 37 -6.70 -14.70 -18.91
N ARG A 38 -6.84 -15.49 -19.98
CA ARG A 38 -7.56 -16.76 -19.96
C ARG A 38 -6.93 -17.77 -18.99
N GLU A 39 -5.62 -17.97 -19.09
CA GLU A 39 -4.89 -18.93 -18.25
C GLU A 39 -4.89 -18.48 -16.78
N PHE A 40 -4.71 -17.19 -16.54
CA PHE A 40 -4.75 -16.62 -15.19
C PHE A 40 -6.15 -16.76 -14.56
N ASP A 41 -7.22 -16.48 -15.30
CA ASP A 41 -8.58 -16.70 -14.82
C ASP A 41 -8.86 -18.18 -14.50
N GLN A 42 -8.45 -19.09 -15.37
CA GLN A 42 -8.57 -20.54 -15.14
C GLN A 42 -7.80 -21.00 -13.91
N LEU A 43 -6.59 -20.48 -13.69
CA LEU A 43 -5.80 -20.76 -12.48
C LEU A 43 -6.52 -20.24 -11.22
N CYS A 44 -7.02 -19.02 -11.25
CA CYS A 44 -7.81 -18.44 -10.14
C CYS A 44 -9.08 -19.25 -9.86
N ARG A 45 -9.79 -19.72 -10.88
CA ARG A 45 -10.94 -20.62 -10.72
C ARG A 45 -10.53 -21.94 -10.07
N LYS A 46 -9.41 -22.53 -10.50
CA LYS A 46 -8.89 -23.78 -9.93
C LYS A 46 -8.56 -23.61 -8.45
N VAL A 47 -7.87 -22.53 -8.07
CA VAL A 47 -7.56 -22.24 -6.66
C VAL A 47 -8.83 -21.94 -5.85
N ALA A 48 -9.80 -21.19 -6.40
CA ALA A 48 -11.08 -20.94 -5.75
C ALA A 48 -11.83 -22.25 -5.42
N LYS A 49 -11.85 -23.21 -6.36
CA LYS A 49 -12.43 -24.55 -6.11
C LYS A 49 -11.64 -25.30 -5.04
N GLY A 50 -10.31 -25.18 -5.01
CA GLY A 50 -9.49 -25.76 -3.95
C GLY A 50 -9.84 -25.20 -2.56
N LEU A 51 -10.00 -23.88 -2.44
CA LEU A 51 -10.45 -23.23 -1.21
C LEU A 51 -11.83 -23.74 -0.78
N MET A 52 -12.78 -23.86 -1.71
CA MET A 52 -14.11 -24.43 -1.44
C MET A 52 -14.03 -25.90 -1.00
N ALA A 53 -13.10 -26.68 -1.57
CA ALA A 53 -12.87 -28.09 -1.19
C ALA A 53 -12.31 -28.24 0.23
N LEU A 54 -11.55 -27.24 0.71
CA LEU A 54 -11.13 -27.16 2.11
C LEU A 54 -12.24 -26.72 3.07
N GLY A 55 -13.47 -26.53 2.58
CA GLY A 55 -14.63 -26.13 3.36
C GLY A 55 -14.73 -24.62 3.61
N ILE A 56 -14.00 -23.81 2.87
CA ILE A 56 -14.07 -22.34 3.03
C ILE A 56 -15.39 -21.83 2.43
N ASP A 57 -16.20 -21.19 3.26
CA ASP A 57 -17.47 -20.61 2.89
C ASP A 57 -17.40 -19.11 2.61
N LYS A 58 -18.49 -18.58 2.01
CA LYS A 58 -18.63 -17.14 1.79
C LYS A 58 -18.51 -16.37 3.12
N GLY A 59 -17.64 -15.38 3.15
CA GLY A 59 -17.40 -14.53 4.30
C GLY A 59 -16.38 -15.08 5.31
N GLU A 60 -15.87 -16.31 5.12
CA GLU A 60 -14.75 -16.80 5.94
C GLU A 60 -13.45 -16.08 5.58
N HIS A 61 -12.56 -15.98 6.54
CA HIS A 61 -11.33 -15.19 6.43
C HIS A 61 -10.13 -16.08 6.11
N VAL A 62 -9.46 -15.76 5.01
CA VAL A 62 -8.23 -16.41 4.55
C VAL A 62 -7.08 -15.42 4.69
N ALA A 63 -6.19 -15.65 5.63
CA ALA A 63 -4.98 -14.84 5.80
C ALA A 63 -3.91 -15.26 4.80
N ILE A 64 -3.15 -14.28 4.30
CA ILE A 64 -1.98 -14.54 3.46
C ILE A 64 -0.76 -13.79 3.97
N TRP A 65 0.34 -14.52 4.19
CA TRP A 65 1.60 -14.03 4.72
C TRP A 65 2.75 -14.39 3.79
N ALA A 66 2.90 -13.61 2.73
CA ALA A 66 3.88 -13.82 1.68
C ALA A 66 4.24 -12.51 0.97
N SER A 67 5.39 -12.49 0.26
CA SER A 67 5.79 -11.40 -0.64
C SER A 67 4.98 -11.45 -1.95
N ASN A 68 5.38 -10.67 -2.97
CA ASN A 68 4.66 -10.59 -4.25
C ASN A 68 4.82 -11.85 -5.11
N THR A 69 4.49 -13.03 -4.56
CA THR A 69 4.59 -14.31 -5.29
C THR A 69 3.43 -14.50 -6.28
N PRO A 70 3.56 -15.34 -7.30
CA PRO A 70 2.47 -15.70 -8.21
C PRO A 70 1.25 -16.28 -7.48
N GLU A 71 1.49 -17.05 -6.42
CA GLU A 71 0.45 -17.63 -5.57
C GLU A 71 -0.32 -16.57 -4.79
N TRP A 72 0.37 -15.51 -4.31
CA TRP A 72 -0.28 -14.39 -3.66
C TRP A 72 -1.27 -13.70 -4.60
N LEU A 73 -0.79 -13.40 -5.81
CA LEU A 73 -1.63 -12.78 -6.85
C LEU A 73 -2.82 -13.67 -7.21
N THR A 74 -2.59 -14.97 -7.35
CA THR A 74 -3.66 -15.94 -7.63
C THR A 74 -4.65 -16.02 -6.47
N ALA A 75 -4.18 -16.03 -5.21
CA ALA A 75 -5.02 -16.07 -4.02
C ALA A 75 -5.94 -14.84 -3.91
N GLN A 76 -5.49 -13.65 -4.32
CA GLN A 76 -6.31 -12.44 -4.34
C GLN A 76 -7.59 -12.61 -5.17
N PHE A 77 -7.47 -13.13 -6.38
CA PHE A 77 -8.62 -13.31 -7.27
C PHE A 77 -9.40 -14.59 -6.96
N ALA A 78 -8.73 -15.64 -6.51
CA ALA A 78 -9.35 -16.90 -6.13
C ALA A 78 -10.23 -16.76 -4.88
N SER A 79 -9.75 -16.09 -3.83
CA SER A 79 -10.55 -15.79 -2.65
C SER A 79 -11.78 -14.94 -3.01
N ALA A 80 -11.61 -13.96 -3.92
CA ALA A 80 -12.71 -13.14 -4.41
C ALA A 80 -13.77 -13.97 -5.18
N LYS A 81 -13.37 -15.00 -5.96
CA LYS A 81 -14.28 -15.93 -6.63
C LYS A 81 -14.97 -16.88 -5.64
N ALA A 82 -14.24 -17.36 -4.63
CA ALA A 82 -14.79 -18.21 -3.58
C ALA A 82 -15.71 -17.44 -2.60
N GLY A 83 -15.59 -16.11 -2.56
CA GLY A 83 -16.32 -15.24 -1.63
C GLY A 83 -15.68 -15.19 -0.23
N ALA A 84 -14.43 -15.60 -0.10
CA ALA A 84 -13.66 -15.51 1.13
C ALA A 84 -13.00 -14.13 1.26
N VAL A 85 -12.94 -13.60 2.48
CA VAL A 85 -12.26 -12.32 2.78
C VAL A 85 -10.77 -12.57 2.87
N LEU A 86 -10.00 -11.95 1.98
CA LEU A 86 -8.54 -12.02 2.03
C LEU A 86 -8.01 -11.07 3.11
N VAL A 87 -7.36 -11.63 4.14
CA VAL A 87 -6.71 -10.90 5.21
C VAL A 87 -5.23 -10.80 4.90
N THR A 88 -4.74 -9.60 4.64
CA THR A 88 -3.34 -9.42 4.23
C THR A 88 -2.44 -9.22 5.45
N ALA A 89 -1.42 -10.08 5.58
CA ALA A 89 -0.41 -9.98 6.65
C ALA A 89 0.87 -9.33 6.12
N ASN A 90 1.40 -8.39 6.91
CA ASN A 90 2.66 -7.72 6.58
C ASN A 90 3.82 -8.72 6.65
N THR A 91 4.67 -8.74 5.62
CA THR A 91 5.82 -9.66 5.52
C THR A 91 6.83 -9.52 6.66
N ASN A 92 6.88 -8.40 7.36
CA ASN A 92 7.79 -8.17 8.48
C ASN A 92 7.20 -8.56 9.85
N TYR A 93 5.97 -9.09 9.91
CA TYR A 93 5.39 -9.50 11.19
C TYR A 93 6.23 -10.56 11.87
N GLN A 94 6.36 -10.39 13.19
CA GLN A 94 6.94 -11.36 14.10
C GLN A 94 5.83 -12.11 14.84
N LEU A 95 6.19 -12.99 15.76
CA LEU A 95 5.26 -13.90 16.43
C LEU A 95 4.04 -13.18 17.05
N SER A 96 4.25 -12.12 17.82
CA SER A 96 3.17 -11.41 18.52
C SER A 96 2.22 -10.68 17.57
N GLU A 97 2.76 -10.11 16.50
CA GLU A 97 1.98 -9.38 15.51
C GLU A 97 1.16 -10.35 14.64
N LEU A 98 1.77 -11.46 14.22
CA LEU A 98 1.06 -12.50 13.50
C LEU A 98 -0.07 -13.12 14.35
N GLU A 99 0.21 -13.46 15.61
CA GLU A 99 -0.79 -13.97 16.55
C GLU A 99 -1.97 -13.01 16.67
N TYR A 100 -1.67 -11.72 16.87
CA TYR A 100 -2.70 -10.69 16.98
C TYR A 100 -3.59 -10.64 15.74
N VAL A 101 -3.00 -10.57 14.54
CA VAL A 101 -3.76 -10.46 13.28
C VAL A 101 -4.62 -11.70 13.05
N LEU A 102 -4.08 -12.90 13.23
CA LEU A 102 -4.84 -14.15 13.04
C LEU A 102 -6.00 -14.29 14.03
N LYS A 103 -5.81 -13.89 15.30
CA LYS A 103 -6.87 -13.88 16.33
C LYS A 103 -7.93 -12.83 16.03
N GLN A 104 -7.50 -11.58 15.81
CA GLN A 104 -8.42 -10.47 15.67
C GLN A 104 -9.26 -10.60 14.39
N SER A 105 -8.68 -11.14 13.32
CA SER A 105 -9.39 -11.38 12.06
C SER A 105 -10.25 -12.63 12.04
N ASP A 106 -10.23 -13.51 13.06
CA ASP A 106 -10.87 -14.82 13.03
C ASP A 106 -10.47 -15.64 11.77
N ALA A 107 -9.22 -15.57 11.38
CA ALA A 107 -8.74 -16.29 10.20
C ALA A 107 -8.92 -17.80 10.36
N THR A 108 -9.63 -18.43 9.40
CA THR A 108 -9.85 -19.88 9.39
C THR A 108 -8.80 -20.62 8.58
N THR A 109 -8.10 -19.90 7.71
CA THR A 109 -7.05 -20.43 6.84
C THR A 109 -5.89 -19.44 6.78
N LEU A 110 -4.65 -19.95 6.82
CA LEU A 110 -3.42 -19.19 6.62
C LEU A 110 -2.67 -19.74 5.41
N ILE A 111 -2.41 -18.90 4.43
CA ILE A 111 -1.48 -19.15 3.32
C ILE A 111 -0.17 -18.45 3.66
N LEU A 112 0.97 -19.17 3.61
CA LEU A 112 2.26 -18.56 3.92
C LEU A 112 3.39 -19.13 3.07
N MET A 113 4.46 -18.36 2.90
CA MET A 113 5.74 -18.81 2.36
C MET A 113 6.64 -19.36 3.49
N GLU A 114 7.71 -20.06 3.14
CA GLU A 114 8.62 -20.68 4.14
C GLU A 114 9.40 -19.64 4.94
N SER A 115 9.91 -18.62 4.27
CA SER A 115 10.76 -17.59 4.87
C SER A 115 10.74 -16.29 4.06
N TYR A 116 11.11 -15.19 4.70
CA TYR A 116 11.30 -13.88 4.06
C TYR A 116 12.49 -13.14 4.68
N ARG A 117 13.44 -12.70 3.86
CA ARG A 117 14.64 -11.93 4.28
C ARG A 117 15.35 -12.52 5.50
N GLY A 118 15.58 -13.83 5.48
CA GLY A 118 16.25 -14.56 6.56
C GLY A 118 15.37 -14.87 7.78
N THR A 119 14.11 -14.42 7.81
CA THR A 119 13.16 -14.79 8.87
C THR A 119 12.39 -16.04 8.45
N SER A 120 12.52 -17.14 9.21
CA SER A 120 11.76 -18.38 9.00
C SER A 120 10.32 -18.18 9.50
N TYR A 121 9.35 -18.19 8.57
CA TYR A 121 7.93 -18.13 8.91
C TYR A 121 7.44 -19.44 9.54
N ILE A 122 8.03 -20.55 9.11
CA ILE A 122 7.75 -21.87 9.66
C ILE A 122 8.13 -21.92 11.15
N ASP A 123 9.32 -21.41 11.52
CA ASP A 123 9.75 -21.40 12.92
C ASP A 123 8.86 -20.51 13.79
N ILE A 124 8.44 -19.37 13.28
CA ILE A 124 7.49 -18.49 13.97
C ILE A 124 6.16 -19.22 14.18
N LEU A 125 5.65 -19.87 13.13
CA LEU A 125 4.37 -20.57 13.20
C LEU A 125 4.43 -21.78 14.12
N CYS A 126 5.51 -22.57 14.11
CA CYS A 126 5.70 -23.71 15.01
C CYS A 126 5.85 -23.30 16.49
N LYS A 127 6.38 -22.09 16.74
CA LYS A 127 6.39 -21.51 18.11
C LYS A 127 5.00 -21.01 18.52
N LEU A 128 4.25 -20.47 17.59
CA LEU A 128 2.89 -19.97 17.82
C LEU A 128 1.91 -21.14 18.03
N ILE A 129 2.06 -22.22 17.26
CA ILE A 129 1.19 -23.40 17.21
C ILE A 129 2.05 -24.66 17.36
N PRO A 130 2.45 -25.02 18.59
CA PRO A 130 3.26 -26.22 18.83
C PRO A 130 2.59 -27.53 18.40
N GLU A 131 1.24 -27.53 18.35
CA GLU A 131 0.40 -28.67 17.94
C GLU A 131 0.64 -29.09 16.48
N LEU A 132 1.24 -28.22 15.66
CA LEU A 132 1.59 -28.55 14.26
C LEU A 132 2.56 -29.70 14.14
N LYS A 133 3.44 -29.91 15.12
CA LYS A 133 4.50 -30.96 15.06
C LYS A 133 3.95 -32.37 14.87
N GLU A 134 2.73 -32.61 15.35
CA GLU A 134 2.02 -33.89 15.25
C GLU A 134 0.70 -33.76 14.48
N GLY A 135 0.47 -32.60 13.85
CA GLY A 135 -0.78 -32.28 13.19
C GLY A 135 -0.93 -32.94 11.82
N GLU A 136 -2.18 -33.27 11.47
CA GLU A 136 -2.59 -33.61 10.11
C GLU A 136 -3.19 -32.37 9.39
N PRO A 137 -2.94 -32.19 8.09
CA PRO A 137 -3.54 -31.09 7.34
C PRO A 137 -5.08 -31.07 7.46
N GLY A 138 -5.67 -29.90 7.74
CA GLY A 138 -7.11 -29.72 7.90
C GLY A 138 -7.70 -30.17 9.24
N ARG A 139 -6.86 -30.62 10.17
CA ARG A 139 -7.28 -31.05 11.52
C ARG A 139 -6.60 -30.26 12.63
N LEU A 140 -6.20 -29.04 12.32
CA LEU A 140 -5.58 -28.18 13.32
C LEU A 140 -6.59 -27.84 14.43
N ALA A 141 -6.18 -28.01 15.68
CA ALA A 141 -6.90 -27.58 16.87
C ALA A 141 -5.91 -26.86 17.80
N SER A 142 -5.81 -25.55 17.69
CA SER A 142 -4.93 -24.73 18.51
C SER A 142 -5.74 -23.95 19.55
N GLU A 143 -5.32 -24.02 20.81
CA GLU A 143 -5.89 -23.20 21.88
C GLU A 143 -5.63 -21.70 21.65
N ARG A 144 -4.48 -21.38 21.09
CA ARG A 144 -4.08 -19.98 20.83
C ARG A 144 -4.83 -19.37 19.64
N LEU A 145 -5.14 -20.17 18.61
CA LEU A 145 -5.80 -19.76 17.37
C LEU A 145 -7.02 -20.64 17.08
N PRO A 146 -8.10 -20.52 17.88
CA PRO A 146 -9.21 -21.48 17.86
C PRO A 146 -10.02 -21.51 16.54
N PHE A 147 -9.92 -20.48 15.71
CA PHE A 147 -10.59 -20.41 14.41
C PHE A 147 -9.73 -20.99 13.27
N LEU A 148 -8.40 -21.05 13.43
CA LEU A 148 -7.49 -21.49 12.39
C LEU A 148 -7.58 -23.01 12.19
N LYS A 149 -8.04 -23.45 11.02
CA LYS A 149 -8.24 -24.87 10.66
C LYS A 149 -7.22 -25.34 9.62
N ASN A 150 -6.92 -24.49 8.64
CA ASN A 150 -6.10 -24.85 7.50
C ASN A 150 -4.84 -23.97 7.44
N ILE A 151 -3.72 -24.60 7.11
CA ILE A 151 -2.46 -23.93 6.82
C ILE A 151 -1.99 -24.42 5.45
N ILE A 152 -1.71 -23.49 4.53
CA ILE A 152 -1.31 -23.77 3.16
C ILE A 152 0.07 -23.16 2.95
N LEU A 153 1.06 -24.01 2.68
CA LEU A 153 2.44 -23.61 2.48
C LEU A 153 2.73 -23.36 1.00
N LEU A 154 3.32 -22.21 0.70
CA LEU A 154 3.88 -21.85 -0.60
C LEU A 154 5.34 -22.36 -0.66
N GLY A 155 5.55 -23.61 -1.01
CA GLY A 155 6.84 -24.27 -1.06
C GLY A 155 6.68 -25.73 -1.46
N ASP A 156 7.82 -26.41 -1.65
CA ASP A 156 7.85 -27.80 -2.10
C ASP A 156 8.07 -28.78 -0.94
N GLN A 157 8.58 -28.31 0.20
CA GLN A 157 8.88 -29.14 1.35
C GLN A 157 7.63 -29.32 2.22
N ARG A 158 7.25 -30.58 2.52
CA ARG A 158 6.13 -30.88 3.41
C ARG A 158 6.50 -30.63 4.87
N HIS A 159 5.60 -29.96 5.56
CA HIS A 159 5.63 -29.79 7.02
C HIS A 159 4.38 -30.43 7.65
N PRO A 160 4.49 -30.98 8.88
CA PRO A 160 3.35 -31.55 9.60
C PRO A 160 2.21 -30.53 9.74
N GLY A 161 0.97 -30.97 9.65
CA GLY A 161 -0.21 -30.12 9.81
C GLY A 161 -0.50 -29.14 8.66
N MET A 162 0.32 -29.11 7.60
CA MET A 162 0.20 -28.15 6.49
C MET A 162 -0.11 -28.82 5.17
N TYR A 163 -1.01 -28.22 4.39
CA TYR A 163 -1.16 -28.49 2.96
C TYR A 163 -0.04 -27.80 2.19
N LEU A 164 0.41 -28.38 1.09
CA LEU A 164 1.15 -27.64 0.07
C LEU A 164 0.16 -26.93 -0.87
N TRP A 165 0.62 -25.86 -1.53
CA TRP A 165 -0.16 -25.20 -2.57
C TRP A 165 -0.63 -26.16 -3.67
N ASP A 166 0.19 -27.12 -4.04
CA ASP A 166 -0.14 -28.17 -5.00
C ASP A 166 -1.26 -29.11 -4.52
N ASP A 167 -1.38 -29.32 -3.22
CA ASP A 167 -2.48 -30.12 -2.67
C ASP A 167 -3.81 -29.37 -2.83
N LEU A 168 -3.81 -28.04 -2.62
CA LEU A 168 -4.96 -27.18 -2.90
C LEU A 168 -5.41 -27.29 -4.37
N LEU A 169 -4.44 -27.26 -5.30
CA LEU A 169 -4.72 -27.43 -6.73
C LEU A 169 -5.31 -28.81 -7.06
N LYS A 170 -4.85 -29.88 -6.40
CA LYS A 170 -5.42 -31.24 -6.56
C LYS A 170 -6.83 -31.36 -5.98
N LEU A 171 -7.07 -30.78 -4.81
CA LEU A 171 -8.38 -30.78 -4.16
C LEU A 171 -9.46 -30.08 -5.00
N SER A 172 -9.08 -29.14 -5.86
CA SER A 172 -10.01 -28.45 -6.76
C SER A 172 -10.85 -29.41 -7.64
N GLY A 173 -10.34 -30.60 -7.94
CA GLY A 173 -11.04 -31.62 -8.72
C GLY A 173 -12.33 -32.15 -8.05
N SER A 174 -12.47 -32.00 -6.73
CA SER A 174 -13.66 -32.43 -5.99
C SER A 174 -14.83 -31.44 -6.09
N VAL A 175 -14.59 -30.22 -6.60
CA VAL A 175 -15.61 -29.17 -6.76
C VAL A 175 -15.88 -28.92 -8.23
N SER A 176 -17.13 -29.04 -8.67
CA SER A 176 -17.50 -28.81 -10.07
C SER A 176 -17.48 -27.33 -10.44
N GLU A 177 -17.28 -27.01 -11.74
CA GLU A 177 -17.39 -25.63 -12.26
C GLU A 177 -18.75 -25.00 -11.89
N LYS A 178 -19.86 -25.75 -12.07
CA LYS A 178 -21.20 -25.29 -11.69
C LYS A 178 -21.34 -24.94 -10.22
N ALA A 179 -20.58 -25.58 -9.32
CA ALA A 179 -20.61 -25.25 -7.90
C ALA A 179 -19.91 -23.90 -7.64
N LEU A 180 -18.79 -23.65 -8.31
CA LEU A 180 -18.10 -22.35 -8.25
C LEU A 180 -18.98 -21.25 -8.88
N ASP A 181 -19.56 -21.49 -10.06
CA ASP A 181 -20.42 -20.49 -10.72
C ASP A 181 -21.59 -20.09 -9.80
N ARG A 182 -22.30 -21.08 -9.21
CA ARG A 182 -23.36 -20.81 -8.23
C ARG A 182 -22.87 -20.04 -6.99
N ARG A 183 -21.62 -20.27 -6.54
CA ARG A 183 -21.00 -19.49 -5.45
C ARG A 183 -20.81 -18.06 -5.90
N MET A 184 -20.22 -17.82 -7.06
CA MET A 184 -19.97 -16.48 -7.62
C MET A 184 -21.26 -15.68 -7.87
N GLU A 185 -22.35 -16.34 -8.31
CA GLU A 185 -23.67 -15.71 -8.50
C GLU A 185 -24.29 -15.20 -7.19
N ARG A 186 -23.92 -15.78 -6.05
CA ARG A 186 -24.42 -15.41 -4.71
C ARG A 186 -23.63 -14.26 -4.09
N LEU A 187 -22.50 -13.86 -4.68
CA LEU A 187 -21.68 -12.75 -4.19
C LEU A 187 -22.29 -11.43 -4.63
N LYS A 188 -22.20 -10.44 -3.74
CA LYS A 188 -22.67 -9.07 -3.99
C LYS A 188 -21.48 -8.11 -3.98
N GLU A 189 -21.58 -7.06 -4.77
CA GLU A 189 -20.53 -6.02 -4.86
C GLU A 189 -20.20 -5.35 -3.52
N HIS A 190 -21.15 -5.33 -2.58
CA HIS A 190 -20.96 -4.78 -1.23
C HIS A 190 -20.56 -5.81 -0.16
N ASP A 191 -20.30 -7.08 -0.55
CA ASP A 191 -19.69 -8.04 0.36
C ASP A 191 -18.24 -7.58 0.66
N VAL A 192 -17.83 -7.73 1.94
CA VAL A 192 -16.42 -7.52 2.32
C VAL A 192 -15.59 -8.62 1.69
N ILE A 193 -14.49 -8.23 1.04
CA ILE A 193 -13.63 -9.16 0.30
C ILE A 193 -12.17 -9.05 0.67
N ASN A 194 -11.80 -7.97 1.31
CA ASN A 194 -10.43 -7.73 1.72
C ASN A 194 -10.41 -7.08 3.11
N MET A 195 -9.46 -7.47 3.93
CA MET A 195 -9.19 -6.87 5.23
C MET A 195 -7.72 -6.54 5.34
N GLN A 196 -7.40 -5.27 5.49
CA GLN A 196 -6.02 -4.79 5.63
C GLN A 196 -5.80 -4.18 6.99
N TYR A 197 -4.67 -4.52 7.61
CA TYR A 197 -4.32 -4.03 8.92
C TYR A 197 -3.47 -2.77 8.82
N THR A 198 -3.98 -1.68 9.41
CA THR A 198 -3.25 -0.41 9.49
C THR A 198 -2.69 -0.22 10.89
N SER A 199 -1.44 0.28 10.98
CA SER A 199 -0.86 0.70 12.26
C SER A 199 -1.63 1.91 12.77
N GLY A 200 -2.53 1.67 13.72
CA GLY A 200 -3.23 2.75 14.42
C GLY A 200 -2.28 3.55 15.31
N THR A 201 -2.65 4.79 15.60
CA THR A 201 -1.93 5.67 16.52
C THR A 201 -2.08 5.29 17.99
N THR A 202 -2.96 4.34 18.28
CA THR A 202 -3.40 3.95 19.64
C THR A 202 -2.96 2.55 20.06
N GLY A 203 -1.94 1.97 19.44
CA GLY A 203 -1.33 0.68 19.85
C GLY A 203 -1.53 -0.44 18.81
N PHE A 204 -2.62 -1.19 18.87
CA PHE A 204 -2.81 -2.36 17.99
C PHE A 204 -3.35 -2.01 16.59
N PRO A 205 -2.90 -2.71 15.53
CA PRO A 205 -3.41 -2.53 14.18
C PRO A 205 -4.91 -2.80 14.09
N LYS A 206 -5.62 -2.02 13.25
CA LYS A 206 -7.05 -2.17 13.01
C LYS A 206 -7.30 -2.81 11.66
N GLY A 207 -8.22 -3.79 11.60
CA GLY A 207 -8.60 -4.46 10.35
C GLY A 207 -9.62 -3.63 9.57
N VAL A 208 -9.19 -3.00 8.49
CA VAL A 208 -10.03 -2.18 7.59
C VAL A 208 -10.79 -3.11 6.65
N MET A 209 -12.13 -3.07 6.69
CA MET A 209 -13.00 -3.89 5.84
C MET A 209 -13.31 -3.21 4.52
N LEU A 210 -12.89 -3.82 3.42
CA LEU A 210 -13.06 -3.31 2.06
C LEU A 210 -13.94 -4.25 1.23
N THR A 211 -14.89 -3.68 0.47
CA THR A 211 -15.82 -4.42 -0.36
C THR A 211 -15.32 -4.57 -1.80
N HIS A 212 -15.93 -5.45 -2.58
CA HIS A 212 -15.65 -5.53 -4.02
C HIS A 212 -15.87 -4.18 -4.70
N SER A 213 -16.96 -3.48 -4.40
CA SER A 213 -17.29 -2.18 -4.98
C SER A 213 -16.25 -1.12 -4.65
N ASN A 214 -15.81 -1.07 -3.38
CA ASN A 214 -14.74 -0.15 -2.98
C ASN A 214 -13.51 -0.32 -3.87
N LEU A 215 -13.00 -1.55 -3.95
CA LEU A 215 -11.72 -1.85 -4.59
C LEU A 215 -11.80 -1.77 -6.11
N ALA A 216 -12.85 -2.35 -6.73
CA ALA A 216 -12.98 -2.38 -8.17
C ALA A 216 -13.15 -0.97 -8.78
N ASN A 217 -13.99 -0.13 -8.16
CA ASN A 217 -14.21 1.24 -8.63
C ASN A 217 -13.00 2.14 -8.39
N ASN A 218 -12.31 1.96 -7.25
CA ASN A 218 -11.10 2.71 -7.00
C ASN A 218 -10.00 2.37 -8.02
N ALA A 219 -9.79 1.08 -8.28
CA ALA A 219 -8.84 0.60 -9.29
C ALA A 219 -9.16 1.11 -10.71
N ALA A 220 -10.43 1.10 -11.11
CA ALA A 220 -10.85 1.61 -12.42
C ALA A 220 -10.57 3.11 -12.58
N ASN A 221 -10.92 3.91 -11.58
CA ASN A 221 -10.68 5.35 -11.61
C ASN A 221 -9.17 5.68 -11.58
N ILE A 222 -8.37 4.91 -10.86
CA ILE A 222 -6.90 5.04 -10.83
C ILE A 222 -6.32 4.73 -12.21
N ALA A 223 -6.75 3.64 -12.85
CA ALA A 223 -6.32 3.27 -14.20
C ALA A 223 -6.65 4.37 -15.22
N GLU A 224 -7.84 4.97 -15.13
CA GLU A 224 -8.24 6.11 -15.97
C GLU A 224 -7.34 7.33 -15.74
N CYS A 225 -7.01 7.66 -14.48
CA CYS A 225 -6.13 8.80 -14.17
C CYS A 225 -4.72 8.66 -14.77
N MET A 226 -4.22 7.43 -14.91
CA MET A 226 -2.94 7.09 -15.53
C MET A 226 -3.04 6.85 -17.02
N ASN A 227 -4.24 6.89 -17.60
CA ASN A 227 -4.50 6.53 -18.99
C ASN A 227 -3.96 5.12 -19.33
N LEU A 228 -4.19 4.15 -18.40
CA LEU A 228 -3.81 2.75 -18.63
C LEU A 228 -4.72 2.08 -19.66
N SER A 229 -4.12 1.20 -20.44
CA SER A 229 -4.79 0.40 -21.44
C SER A 229 -4.17 -0.99 -21.56
N LYS A 230 -4.74 -1.85 -22.39
CA LYS A 230 -4.18 -3.16 -22.72
C LYS A 230 -2.80 -3.14 -23.37
N LYS A 231 -2.31 -1.97 -23.81
CA LYS A 231 -0.95 -1.82 -24.36
C LYS A 231 0.10 -1.64 -23.27
N ASP A 232 -0.32 -1.42 -22.05
CA ASP A 232 0.59 -1.11 -20.94
C ASP A 232 1.05 -2.36 -20.21
N ARG A 233 2.28 -2.27 -19.73
CA ARG A 233 2.94 -3.26 -18.89
C ARG A 233 3.40 -2.57 -17.63
N MET A 234 2.84 -2.98 -16.49
CA MET A 234 3.09 -2.32 -15.22
C MET A 234 4.07 -3.08 -14.37
N CYS A 235 5.23 -2.49 -14.10
CA CYS A 235 6.15 -2.97 -13.07
C CYS A 235 5.58 -2.67 -11.68
N ILE A 236 5.43 -3.70 -10.83
CA ILE A 236 4.80 -3.59 -9.50
C ILE A 236 5.78 -4.07 -8.42
N PRO A 237 6.71 -3.22 -7.95
CA PRO A 237 7.63 -3.56 -6.86
C PRO A 237 7.01 -3.32 -5.47
N VAL A 238 5.88 -2.60 -5.40
CA VAL A 238 5.18 -2.30 -4.15
C VAL A 238 4.49 -3.54 -3.58
N PRO A 239 4.49 -3.74 -2.24
CA PRO A 239 3.99 -4.97 -1.63
C PRO A 239 2.50 -5.21 -1.87
N PHE A 240 2.14 -6.44 -2.23
CA PHE A 240 0.75 -6.87 -2.45
C PHE A 240 -0.09 -6.88 -1.17
N PHE A 241 0.52 -7.07 0.00
CA PHE A 241 -0.22 -7.03 1.26
C PHE A 241 -0.76 -5.63 1.60
N HIS A 242 -0.35 -4.59 0.86
CA HIS A 242 -0.80 -3.21 0.99
C HIS A 242 -1.65 -2.80 -0.23
N CYS A 243 -2.64 -1.92 -0.04
CA CYS A 243 -3.50 -1.41 -1.12
C CYS A 243 -2.71 -0.89 -2.32
N PHE A 244 -1.53 -0.33 -2.12
CA PHE A 244 -0.71 0.17 -3.23
C PHE A 244 -0.37 -0.96 -4.21
N GLY A 245 -0.03 -2.15 -3.72
CA GLY A 245 0.23 -3.31 -4.59
C GLY A 245 -1.06 -3.95 -5.10
N CYS A 246 -1.96 -4.37 -4.20
CA CYS A 246 -3.12 -5.18 -4.58
C CYS A 246 -4.28 -4.39 -5.22
N VAL A 247 -4.33 -3.06 -5.09
CA VAL A 247 -5.39 -2.25 -5.73
C VAL A 247 -4.81 -1.40 -6.87
N LEU A 248 -3.85 -0.50 -6.56
CA LEU A 248 -3.28 0.39 -7.57
C LEU A 248 -2.44 -0.38 -8.61
N GLY A 249 -1.78 -1.47 -8.20
CA GLY A 249 -1.04 -2.33 -9.10
C GLY A 249 -1.94 -3.36 -9.78
N THR A 250 -2.32 -4.42 -9.05
CA THR A 250 -2.95 -5.60 -9.67
C THR A 250 -4.36 -5.34 -10.19
N LEU A 251 -5.25 -4.75 -9.38
CA LEU A 251 -6.62 -4.50 -9.80
C LEU A 251 -6.71 -3.42 -10.90
N ALA A 252 -5.89 -2.37 -10.84
CA ALA A 252 -5.86 -1.35 -11.89
C ALA A 252 -5.43 -1.96 -13.24
N CYS A 253 -4.44 -2.87 -13.25
CA CYS A 253 -4.09 -3.61 -14.47
C CYS A 253 -5.26 -4.45 -14.99
N VAL A 254 -5.95 -5.19 -14.12
CA VAL A 254 -7.09 -6.02 -14.54
C VAL A 254 -8.23 -5.15 -15.10
N THR A 255 -8.53 -3.98 -14.52
CA THR A 255 -9.56 -3.09 -15.05
C THR A 255 -9.22 -2.53 -16.44
N ALA A 256 -7.94 -2.29 -16.71
CA ALA A 256 -7.44 -1.74 -17.97
C ALA A 256 -7.11 -2.84 -19.02
N GLY A 257 -7.06 -4.11 -18.60
CA GLY A 257 -6.56 -5.21 -19.44
C GLY A 257 -5.04 -5.14 -19.65
N ALA A 258 -4.29 -4.44 -18.79
CA ALA A 258 -2.84 -4.27 -18.86
C ALA A 258 -2.10 -5.49 -18.30
N THR A 259 -0.82 -5.66 -18.68
CA THR A 259 0.04 -6.72 -18.18
C THR A 259 0.63 -6.36 -16.81
N MET A 260 0.51 -7.23 -15.83
CA MET A 260 1.18 -7.13 -14.53
C MET A 260 2.59 -7.73 -14.62
N VAL A 261 3.60 -6.98 -14.21
CA VAL A 261 5.00 -7.42 -14.09
C VAL A 261 5.42 -7.20 -12.64
N PRO A 262 5.04 -8.10 -11.71
CA PRO A 262 5.41 -7.96 -10.31
C PRO A 262 6.90 -8.22 -10.10
N VAL A 263 7.49 -7.46 -9.17
CA VAL A 263 8.81 -7.76 -8.59
C VAL A 263 8.56 -8.38 -7.22
N GLN A 264 9.09 -9.57 -6.98
CA GLN A 264 8.78 -10.34 -5.78
C GLN A 264 9.22 -9.64 -4.51
N GLU A 265 10.43 -9.07 -4.54
CA GLU A 265 10.98 -8.24 -3.46
C GLU A 265 11.64 -7.01 -4.07
N PHE A 266 11.39 -5.86 -3.47
CA PHE A 266 11.99 -4.63 -3.97
C PHE A 266 13.52 -4.67 -3.87
N SER A 267 14.15 -4.48 -5.01
CA SER A 267 15.55 -4.15 -5.20
C SER A 267 15.63 -3.20 -6.40
N PRO A 268 16.39 -2.09 -6.33
CA PRO A 268 16.53 -1.18 -7.46
C PRO A 268 16.93 -1.90 -8.75
N LYS A 269 17.89 -2.79 -8.65
CA LYS A 269 18.41 -3.59 -9.78
C LYS A 269 17.34 -4.48 -10.41
N GLU A 270 16.54 -5.17 -9.59
CA GLU A 270 15.47 -6.04 -10.10
C GLU A 270 14.37 -5.24 -10.77
N VAL A 271 14.00 -4.06 -10.22
CA VAL A 271 13.02 -3.16 -10.83
C VAL A 271 13.51 -2.65 -12.18
N LEU A 272 14.73 -2.09 -12.24
CA LEU A 272 15.31 -1.56 -13.47
C LEU A 272 15.47 -2.63 -14.55
N SER A 273 15.92 -3.84 -14.17
CA SER A 273 16.03 -5.00 -15.06
C SER A 273 14.67 -5.48 -15.58
N ALA A 274 13.63 -5.52 -14.71
CA ALA A 274 12.28 -5.88 -15.12
C ALA A 274 11.69 -4.86 -16.10
N VAL A 275 11.90 -3.57 -15.86
CA VAL A 275 11.48 -2.49 -16.76
C VAL A 275 12.12 -2.65 -18.12
N GLU A 276 13.44 -2.84 -18.18
CA GLU A 276 14.18 -3.02 -19.43
C GLU A 276 13.76 -4.28 -20.17
N THR A 277 13.75 -5.43 -19.49
CA THR A 277 13.50 -6.75 -20.11
C THR A 277 12.08 -6.86 -20.64
N GLU A 278 11.09 -6.42 -19.85
CA GLU A 278 9.69 -6.54 -20.18
C GLU A 278 9.14 -5.28 -20.88
N LYS A 279 9.99 -4.28 -21.12
CA LYS A 279 9.58 -2.99 -21.72
C LYS A 279 8.38 -2.40 -21.00
N CYS A 280 8.47 -2.33 -19.67
CA CYS A 280 7.40 -1.80 -18.87
C CYS A 280 7.13 -0.33 -19.22
N THR A 281 5.84 0.01 -19.36
CA THR A 281 5.38 1.36 -19.70
C THR A 281 4.95 2.15 -18.47
N ALA A 282 4.72 1.45 -17.37
CA ALA A 282 4.30 2.02 -16.10
C ALA A 282 5.11 1.42 -14.94
N LEU A 283 5.39 2.25 -13.94
CA LEU A 283 6.11 1.86 -12.71
C LEU A 283 5.47 2.51 -11.49
N HIS A 284 5.17 1.71 -10.47
CA HIS A 284 4.70 2.19 -9.18
C HIS A 284 5.83 2.20 -8.16
N GLY A 285 5.85 3.21 -7.29
CA GLY A 285 6.81 3.25 -6.19
C GLY A 285 6.45 4.27 -5.12
N VAL A 286 7.00 4.06 -3.93
CA VAL A 286 7.07 5.11 -2.93
C VAL A 286 8.30 5.98 -3.21
N PRO A 287 8.37 7.23 -2.71
CA PRO A 287 9.51 8.12 -2.99
C PRO A 287 10.88 7.49 -2.72
N THR A 288 11.01 6.74 -1.64
CA THR A 288 12.27 6.06 -1.27
C THR A 288 12.70 4.98 -2.27
N MET A 289 11.74 4.31 -2.96
CA MET A 289 12.04 3.37 -4.03
C MET A 289 12.62 4.10 -5.23
N PHE A 290 11.97 5.16 -5.70
CA PHE A 290 12.48 5.98 -6.80
C PHE A 290 13.84 6.62 -6.49
N ILE A 291 14.05 7.08 -5.25
CA ILE A 291 15.35 7.58 -4.81
C ILE A 291 16.42 6.48 -4.91
N ALA A 292 16.12 5.26 -4.48
CA ALA A 292 17.04 4.13 -4.54
C ALA A 292 17.34 3.73 -6.00
N GLU A 293 16.33 3.68 -6.86
CA GLU A 293 16.47 3.39 -8.29
C GLU A 293 17.33 4.43 -9.00
N LEU A 294 17.06 5.73 -8.79
CA LEU A 294 17.84 6.85 -9.37
C LEU A 294 19.29 6.91 -8.89
N ASN A 295 19.61 6.31 -7.75
CA ASN A 295 20.96 6.26 -7.19
C ASN A 295 21.62 4.87 -7.33
N ASP A 296 21.03 3.95 -8.09
CA ASP A 296 21.67 2.66 -8.41
C ASP A 296 22.95 2.93 -9.23
N PRO A 297 24.08 2.32 -8.86
CA PRO A 297 25.35 2.54 -9.56
C PRO A 297 25.30 2.25 -11.06
N ASP A 298 24.46 1.28 -11.45
CA ASP A 298 24.31 0.84 -12.84
C ASP A 298 23.12 1.51 -13.54
N PHE A 299 22.45 2.51 -12.93
CA PHE A 299 21.25 3.16 -13.44
C PHE A 299 21.35 3.56 -14.91
N ALA A 300 22.48 4.17 -15.30
CA ALA A 300 22.70 4.64 -16.68
C ALA A 300 22.84 3.51 -17.71
N SER A 301 22.99 2.25 -17.28
CA SER A 301 23.13 1.09 -18.18
C SER A 301 21.79 0.52 -18.63
N TYR A 302 20.68 0.85 -17.95
CA TYR A 302 19.36 0.32 -18.25
C TYR A 302 18.62 1.16 -19.30
N ASP A 303 17.95 0.48 -20.25
CA ASP A 303 17.02 1.11 -21.19
C ASP A 303 15.63 1.28 -20.58
N LEU A 304 15.36 2.47 -20.07
CA LEU A 304 14.08 2.84 -19.46
C LEU A 304 13.15 3.59 -20.43
N SER A 305 13.48 3.67 -21.70
CA SER A 305 12.77 4.47 -22.73
C SER A 305 11.32 4.06 -22.96
N SER A 306 10.92 2.88 -22.50
CA SER A 306 9.53 2.41 -22.55
C SER A 306 8.63 3.04 -21.50
N LEU A 307 9.19 3.54 -20.39
CA LEU A 307 8.42 4.14 -19.30
C LEU A 307 7.73 5.44 -19.74
N ARG A 308 6.48 5.61 -19.34
CA ARG A 308 5.72 6.85 -19.55
C ARG A 308 4.97 7.30 -18.30
N THR A 309 4.38 6.38 -17.53
CA THR A 309 3.42 6.66 -16.46
C THR A 309 3.67 5.81 -15.22
N GLY A 310 2.88 6.03 -14.21
CA GLY A 310 2.91 5.33 -12.92
C GLY A 310 2.41 6.21 -11.80
N ILE A 311 2.56 5.73 -10.57
CA ILE A 311 2.18 6.46 -9.37
C ILE A 311 3.36 6.54 -8.41
N MET A 312 3.66 7.75 -7.96
CA MET A 312 4.44 7.98 -6.74
C MET A 312 3.46 8.31 -5.62
N ALA A 313 3.44 7.50 -4.57
CA ALA A 313 2.49 7.68 -3.46
C ALA A 313 2.99 7.02 -2.16
N GLY A 314 2.16 7.03 -1.13
CA GLY A 314 2.40 6.32 0.13
C GLY A 314 3.08 7.15 1.20
N SER A 315 3.80 8.17 0.84
CA SER A 315 4.36 9.19 1.73
C SER A 315 4.39 10.54 1.02
N ASN A 316 4.99 11.55 1.65
CA ASN A 316 5.23 12.84 0.98
C ASN A 316 6.09 12.62 -0.27
N CYS A 317 5.62 13.08 -1.43
CA CYS A 317 6.33 12.98 -2.71
C CYS A 317 7.13 14.28 -2.93
N PRO A 318 8.47 14.27 -2.72
CA PRO A 318 9.27 15.48 -2.87
C PRO A 318 9.28 15.96 -4.32
N ILE A 319 9.09 17.26 -4.52
CA ILE A 319 9.02 17.88 -5.85
C ILE A 319 10.27 17.58 -6.67
N GLU A 320 11.44 17.64 -6.04
CA GLU A 320 12.71 17.41 -6.72
C GLU A 320 12.91 15.94 -7.13
N VAL A 321 12.37 14.99 -6.35
CA VAL A 321 12.39 13.57 -6.74
C VAL A 321 11.47 13.35 -7.94
N MET A 322 10.26 13.92 -7.91
CA MET A 322 9.31 13.85 -9.04
C MET A 322 9.93 14.37 -10.34
N LYS A 323 10.60 15.51 -10.30
CA LYS A 323 11.29 16.08 -11.48
C LYS A 323 12.36 15.12 -12.01
N LYS A 324 13.21 14.57 -11.12
CA LYS A 324 14.25 13.60 -11.52
C LYS A 324 13.69 12.34 -12.15
N VAL A 325 12.56 11.82 -11.64
CA VAL A 325 11.88 10.66 -12.24
C VAL A 325 11.37 11.00 -13.64
N ILE A 326 10.81 12.19 -13.83
CA ILE A 326 10.37 12.65 -15.15
C ILE A 326 11.57 12.79 -16.12
N ASP A 327 12.63 13.47 -15.68
CA ASP A 327 13.76 13.83 -16.55
C ASP A 327 14.67 12.63 -16.82
N ASN A 328 14.95 11.78 -15.82
CA ASN A 328 15.97 10.73 -15.91
C ASN A 328 15.37 9.34 -16.23
N MET A 329 14.12 9.06 -15.83
CA MET A 329 13.44 7.78 -16.12
C MET A 329 12.44 7.90 -17.29
N GLY A 330 12.22 9.08 -17.83
CA GLY A 330 11.31 9.29 -18.96
C GLY A 330 9.81 9.24 -18.59
N MET A 331 9.47 9.19 -17.30
CA MET A 331 8.08 9.05 -16.84
C MET A 331 7.29 10.37 -16.94
N SER A 332 7.16 10.89 -18.16
CA SER A 332 6.53 12.21 -18.42
C SER A 332 5.07 12.30 -17.98
N GLU A 333 4.38 11.17 -17.81
CA GLU A 333 2.98 11.05 -17.40
C GLU A 333 2.82 10.50 -15.96
N ILE A 334 3.89 10.50 -15.15
CA ILE A 334 3.80 10.03 -13.75
C ILE A 334 2.78 10.88 -12.97
N THR A 335 2.01 10.23 -12.09
CA THR A 335 0.98 10.86 -11.26
C THR A 335 1.29 10.72 -9.78
N ILE A 336 0.73 11.60 -8.95
CA ILE A 336 0.66 11.44 -7.49
C ILE A 336 -0.75 11.02 -7.12
N ALA A 337 -0.88 10.03 -6.26
CA ALA A 337 -2.13 9.63 -5.64
C ALA A 337 -2.07 9.81 -4.12
N TYR A 338 -3.12 10.34 -3.54
CA TYR A 338 -3.27 10.51 -2.11
C TYR A 338 -4.47 9.74 -1.60
N GLY A 339 -4.30 9.14 -0.44
CA GLY A 339 -5.34 8.45 0.28
C GLY A 339 -4.79 7.57 1.41
N GLN A 340 -5.64 6.70 1.92
CA GLN A 340 -5.35 5.78 3.02
C GLN A 340 -6.16 4.50 2.87
N THR A 341 -5.78 3.45 3.58
CA THR A 341 -6.43 2.13 3.48
C THR A 341 -7.94 2.22 3.69
N GLU A 342 -8.38 3.07 4.60
CA GLU A 342 -9.78 3.36 4.93
C GLU A 342 -10.56 4.00 3.76
N ALA A 343 -9.85 4.42 2.70
CA ALA A 343 -10.42 5.01 1.48
C ALA A 343 -10.13 4.18 0.20
N SER A 344 -9.74 2.92 0.28
CA SER A 344 -9.70 1.86 -0.75
C SER A 344 -8.68 1.94 -1.90
N PRO A 345 -7.53 2.63 -1.90
CA PRO A 345 -7.08 3.60 -0.92
C PRO A 345 -7.15 5.05 -1.41
N VAL A 346 -7.41 5.34 -2.72
CA VAL A 346 -7.20 6.66 -3.32
C VAL A 346 -8.43 7.56 -3.17
N ILE A 347 -8.19 8.76 -2.67
CA ILE A 347 -9.16 9.84 -2.54
C ILE A 347 -8.99 10.84 -3.69
N THR A 348 -7.75 11.33 -3.86
CA THR A 348 -7.39 12.28 -4.92
C THR A 348 -6.20 11.76 -5.73
N GLN A 349 -6.14 12.14 -6.99
CA GLN A 349 -5.02 11.81 -7.87
C GLN A 349 -4.83 12.92 -8.89
N THR A 350 -3.58 13.22 -9.27
CA THR A 350 -3.28 14.02 -10.44
C THR A 350 -3.60 13.25 -11.72
N ARG A 351 -3.77 13.95 -12.84
CA ARG A 351 -4.05 13.36 -14.15
C ARG A 351 -2.83 13.51 -15.05
N VAL A 352 -2.65 12.61 -15.99
CA VAL A 352 -1.54 12.68 -16.97
C VAL A 352 -1.56 14.00 -17.77
N ASN A 353 -2.74 14.58 -17.98
CA ASN A 353 -2.92 15.85 -18.70
C ASN A 353 -2.77 17.10 -17.82
N ASP A 354 -2.58 16.94 -16.51
CA ASP A 354 -2.32 18.06 -15.62
C ASP A 354 -0.95 18.70 -15.93
N SER A 355 -0.84 20.01 -15.75
CA SER A 355 0.45 20.68 -15.90
C SER A 355 1.50 20.08 -14.95
N LEU A 356 2.78 20.12 -15.35
CA LEU A 356 3.86 19.63 -14.51
C LEU A 356 3.79 20.22 -13.09
N LYS A 357 3.53 21.52 -12.98
CA LYS A 357 3.39 22.20 -11.68
C LYS A 357 2.33 21.52 -10.81
N ARG A 358 1.13 21.24 -11.34
CA ARG A 358 0.06 20.56 -10.59
C ARG A 358 0.44 19.15 -10.19
N ARG A 359 1.09 18.41 -11.08
CA ARG A 359 1.51 17.02 -10.81
C ARG A 359 2.61 16.91 -9.76
N VAL A 360 3.43 17.93 -9.55
CA VAL A 360 4.52 17.88 -8.57
C VAL A 360 4.20 18.65 -7.26
N GLU A 361 3.30 19.63 -7.30
CA GLU A 361 2.98 20.48 -6.13
C GLU A 361 1.68 20.07 -5.41
N THR A 362 0.83 19.24 -6.04
CA THR A 362 -0.46 18.83 -5.48
C THR A 362 -0.61 17.31 -5.44
N VAL A 363 -1.57 16.84 -4.67
CA VAL A 363 -1.99 15.43 -4.69
C VAL A 363 -3.20 15.20 -5.62
N GLY A 364 -3.43 16.15 -6.53
CA GLY A 364 -4.52 16.09 -7.49
C GLY A 364 -5.86 16.51 -6.92
N ARG A 365 -6.91 16.14 -7.62
CA ARG A 365 -8.31 16.38 -7.27
C ARG A 365 -9.06 15.08 -7.05
N ALA A 366 -10.24 15.16 -6.44
CA ALA A 366 -11.09 14.01 -6.17
C ALA A 366 -11.21 13.06 -7.37
N LEU A 367 -11.22 11.74 -7.09
CA LEU A 367 -11.58 10.75 -8.10
C LEU A 367 -13.06 10.92 -8.52
N PRO A 368 -13.46 10.44 -9.70
CA PRO A 368 -14.88 10.41 -10.09
C PRO A 368 -15.75 9.75 -9.01
N ASN A 369 -16.92 10.33 -8.73
CA ASN A 369 -17.87 9.88 -7.70
C ASN A 369 -17.30 9.89 -6.26
N VAL A 370 -16.29 10.71 -5.99
CA VAL A 370 -15.72 10.96 -4.68
C VAL A 370 -15.94 12.43 -4.33
N GLU A 371 -16.47 12.67 -3.15
CA GLU A 371 -16.60 14.01 -2.57
C GLU A 371 -15.42 14.28 -1.64
N VAL A 372 -14.88 15.47 -1.73
CA VAL A 372 -13.81 15.96 -0.85
C VAL A 372 -14.18 17.35 -0.34
N LYS A 373 -14.09 17.53 0.96
CA LYS A 373 -14.21 18.84 1.62
C LYS A 373 -13.03 19.05 2.57
N ILE A 374 -12.73 20.32 2.84
CA ILE A 374 -11.76 20.71 3.87
C ILE A 374 -12.54 21.32 5.03
N THR A 375 -12.34 20.80 6.24
CA THR A 375 -13.07 21.23 7.43
C THR A 375 -12.12 21.81 8.47
N GLU A 376 -12.66 22.65 9.34
CA GLU A 376 -11.96 23.04 10.56
C GLU A 376 -11.69 21.79 11.41
N PRO A 377 -10.42 21.56 11.82
CA PRO A 377 -10.06 20.35 12.55
C PRO A 377 -10.93 20.09 13.78
N GLY A 378 -11.41 18.85 13.94
CA GLY A 378 -12.29 18.46 15.03
C GLY A 378 -13.75 18.92 14.90
N THR A 379 -14.13 19.46 13.74
CA THR A 379 -15.51 19.89 13.44
C THR A 379 -15.93 19.42 12.05
N ASN A 380 -17.24 19.51 11.74
CA ASN A 380 -17.75 19.26 10.37
C ASN A 380 -17.90 20.55 9.56
N ARG A 381 -17.45 21.71 10.08
CA ARG A 381 -17.58 22.99 9.42
C ARG A 381 -16.59 23.12 8.28
N GLU A 382 -17.08 23.20 7.05
CA GLU A 382 -16.26 23.42 5.86
C GLU A 382 -15.60 24.80 5.92
N VAL A 383 -14.32 24.88 5.54
CA VAL A 383 -13.58 26.13 5.41
C VAL A 383 -13.59 26.61 3.96
N GLU A 384 -13.32 27.90 3.75
CA GLU A 384 -13.22 28.49 2.41
C GLU A 384 -12.06 27.90 1.60
N ARG A 385 -12.14 27.97 0.27
CA ARG A 385 -11.05 27.58 -0.62
C ARG A 385 -9.78 28.36 -0.30
N GLY A 386 -8.64 27.71 -0.36
CA GLY A 386 -7.36 28.28 0.01
C GLY A 386 -7.06 28.28 1.51
N VAL A 387 -8.04 27.98 2.36
CA VAL A 387 -7.86 27.86 3.82
C VAL A 387 -7.47 26.42 4.17
N GLN A 388 -6.50 26.27 5.08
CA GLN A 388 -6.07 24.97 5.58
C GLN A 388 -7.07 24.39 6.57
N GLY A 389 -7.33 23.09 6.46
CA GLY A 389 -8.14 22.33 7.40
C GLY A 389 -7.94 20.84 7.24
N GLU A 390 -8.75 20.02 7.92
CA GLU A 390 -8.73 18.56 7.77
C GLU A 390 -9.41 18.16 6.45
N LEU A 391 -8.78 17.27 5.71
CA LEU A 391 -9.38 16.68 4.51
C LEU A 391 -10.37 15.59 4.93
N CYS A 392 -11.62 15.75 4.53
CA CYS A 392 -12.68 14.76 4.71
C CYS A 392 -13.20 14.28 3.35
N THR A 393 -13.58 13.03 3.27
CA THR A 393 -14.00 12.41 2.00
C THR A 393 -15.21 11.50 2.16
N ARG A 394 -16.07 11.45 1.13
CA ARG A 394 -17.25 10.60 1.06
C ARG A 394 -17.41 9.99 -0.34
N GLY A 395 -17.90 8.77 -0.41
CA GLY A 395 -18.21 8.10 -1.67
C GLY A 395 -18.02 6.59 -1.60
N TYR A 396 -18.06 5.95 -2.78
CA TYR A 396 -17.96 4.49 -2.91
C TYR A 396 -16.67 3.91 -2.31
N HIS A 397 -15.62 4.71 -2.18
CA HIS A 397 -14.28 4.29 -1.75
C HIS A 397 -14.12 4.20 -0.23
N VAL A 398 -15.03 4.80 0.56
CA VAL A 398 -14.95 4.73 2.03
C VAL A 398 -15.19 3.31 2.50
N MET A 399 -14.33 2.83 3.40
CA MET A 399 -14.39 1.49 3.99
C MET A 399 -15.77 1.19 4.62
N LYS A 400 -16.08 -0.09 4.77
CA LYS A 400 -17.28 -0.49 5.54
C LYS A 400 -17.13 -0.23 7.05
N GLY A 401 -15.90 -0.13 7.54
CA GLY A 401 -15.55 0.11 8.93
C GLY A 401 -14.36 -0.75 9.37
N TYR A 402 -13.99 -0.62 10.64
CA TYR A 402 -13.00 -1.48 11.28
C TYR A 402 -13.65 -2.75 11.82
N TYR A 403 -13.07 -3.91 11.49
CA TYR A 403 -13.56 -5.20 11.93
C TYR A 403 -13.58 -5.31 13.46
N LYS A 404 -14.76 -5.65 14.03
CA LYS A 404 -15.00 -5.74 15.48
C LYS A 404 -14.67 -4.46 16.28
N ASN A 405 -14.67 -3.30 15.63
CA ASN A 405 -14.36 -2.04 16.29
C ASN A 405 -15.29 -0.91 15.82
N PRO A 406 -16.59 -0.96 16.20
CA PRO A 406 -17.57 0.06 15.80
C PRO A 406 -17.26 1.45 16.40
N GLU A 407 -16.67 1.51 17.60
CA GLU A 407 -16.31 2.77 18.24
C GLU A 407 -15.22 3.50 17.44
N ALA A 408 -14.16 2.78 17.04
CA ALA A 408 -13.12 3.37 16.20
C ALA A 408 -13.66 3.75 14.81
N THR A 409 -14.67 3.03 14.30
CA THR A 409 -15.34 3.38 13.03
C THR A 409 -16.10 4.68 13.16
N ALA A 410 -16.92 4.84 14.20
CA ALA A 410 -17.68 6.05 14.48
C ALA A 410 -16.79 7.27 14.80
N ALA A 411 -15.57 7.03 15.28
CA ALA A 411 -14.60 8.10 15.55
C ALA A 411 -13.97 8.70 14.28
N VAL A 412 -14.06 8.01 13.11
CA VAL A 412 -13.44 8.46 11.86
C VAL A 412 -14.44 8.65 10.71
N ILE A 413 -15.64 8.07 10.79
CA ILE A 413 -16.71 8.26 9.81
C ILE A 413 -17.85 8.95 10.54
N ASP A 414 -18.17 10.18 10.10
CA ASP A 414 -19.23 10.99 10.69
C ASP A 414 -20.64 10.52 10.28
N GLU A 415 -21.68 11.16 10.86
CA GLU A 415 -23.09 10.83 10.60
C GLU A 415 -23.53 11.10 9.15
N ASP A 416 -22.82 12.01 8.43
CA ASP A 416 -23.05 12.32 7.02
C ASP A 416 -22.29 11.36 6.09
N GLY A 417 -21.52 10.40 6.64
CA GLY A 417 -20.72 9.42 5.92
C GLY A 417 -19.38 9.93 5.40
N PHE A 418 -18.90 11.06 5.88
CA PHE A 418 -17.55 11.52 5.58
C PHE A 418 -16.52 10.83 6.46
N LEU A 419 -15.49 10.31 5.82
CA LEU A 419 -14.27 9.83 6.47
C LEU A 419 -13.35 11.00 6.77
N HIS A 420 -13.05 11.23 8.03
CA HIS A 420 -12.05 12.15 8.53
C HIS A 420 -10.67 11.51 8.41
N THR A 421 -9.79 12.09 7.58
CA THR A 421 -8.51 11.46 7.25
C THR A 421 -7.44 11.65 8.32
N GLY A 422 -7.59 12.66 9.16
CA GLY A 422 -6.55 13.12 10.08
C GLY A 422 -5.40 13.86 9.37
N ASP A 423 -5.50 14.07 8.06
CA ASP A 423 -4.51 14.79 7.28
C ASP A 423 -4.98 16.23 7.01
N LEU A 424 -4.06 17.19 7.15
CA LEU A 424 -4.31 18.59 6.85
C LEU A 424 -4.03 18.88 5.38
N ALA A 425 -4.94 19.64 4.76
CA ALA A 425 -4.82 20.02 3.36
C ALA A 425 -5.35 21.44 3.10
N VAL A 426 -4.94 21.97 1.96
CA VAL A 426 -5.51 23.16 1.33
C VAL A 426 -6.08 22.73 -0.01
N MET A 427 -7.29 23.16 -0.35
CA MET A 427 -7.92 22.90 -1.65
C MET A 427 -8.11 24.22 -2.40
N ASP A 428 -7.65 24.27 -3.66
CA ASP A 428 -7.80 25.45 -4.51
C ASP A 428 -9.20 25.56 -5.15
N GLU A 429 -9.45 26.63 -5.88
CA GLU A 429 -10.72 26.91 -6.57
C GLU A 429 -11.08 25.83 -7.61
N GLU A 430 -10.09 25.14 -8.17
CA GLU A 430 -10.29 24.07 -9.17
C GLU A 430 -10.37 22.67 -8.54
N GLY A 431 -10.32 22.57 -7.19
CA GLY A 431 -10.45 21.33 -6.42
C GLY A 431 -9.16 20.53 -6.28
N TYR A 432 -8.00 21.10 -6.64
CA TYR A 432 -6.72 20.45 -6.38
C TYR A 432 -6.33 20.59 -4.92
N CYS A 433 -5.94 19.47 -4.33
CA CYS A 433 -5.56 19.40 -2.93
C CYS A 433 -4.04 19.37 -2.78
N ARG A 434 -3.55 20.06 -1.77
CA ARG A 434 -2.16 20.01 -1.31
C ARG A 434 -2.15 19.61 0.14
N ILE A 435 -1.59 18.44 0.45
CA ILE A 435 -1.42 18.00 1.84
C ILE A 435 -0.35 18.87 2.49
N THR A 436 -0.66 19.42 3.65
CA THR A 436 0.24 20.29 4.41
C THR A 436 0.85 19.60 5.62
N GLY A 437 0.23 18.51 6.09
CA GLY A 437 0.74 17.72 7.22
C GLY A 437 -0.28 16.72 7.73
N ARG A 438 0.02 16.15 8.90
CA ARG A 438 -0.93 15.36 9.68
C ARG A 438 -1.26 16.10 10.97
N LEU A 439 -2.50 16.00 11.41
CA LEU A 439 -2.93 16.60 12.67
C LEU A 439 -2.04 16.17 13.84
N LYS A 440 -1.69 14.89 13.91
CA LYS A 440 -0.88 14.30 14.98
C LYS A 440 0.65 14.44 14.82
N ASP A 441 1.14 14.79 13.62
CA ASP A 441 2.57 14.98 13.35
C ASP A 441 2.93 16.48 13.37
N MET A 442 1.96 17.35 13.49
CA MET A 442 2.14 18.78 13.65
C MET A 442 2.89 19.07 14.95
N ILE A 443 3.96 19.83 14.86
CA ILE A 443 4.80 20.20 15.99
C ILE A 443 4.24 21.51 16.57
N ILE A 444 3.90 21.49 17.85
CA ILE A 444 3.37 22.68 18.55
C ILE A 444 4.49 23.28 19.38
N ARG A 445 5.18 24.27 18.81
CA ARG A 445 6.32 24.93 19.43
C ARG A 445 5.96 26.30 19.96
N GLY A 446 5.79 26.43 21.28
CA GLY A 446 5.49 27.71 21.91
C GLY A 446 4.19 28.36 21.43
N GLY A 447 3.21 27.54 21.02
CA GLY A 447 1.94 28.00 20.45
C GLY A 447 1.94 28.16 18.91
N GLU A 448 3.10 28.03 18.27
CA GLU A 448 3.23 28.05 16.81
C GLU A 448 3.08 26.65 16.24
N ASN A 449 2.25 26.49 15.22
CA ASN A 449 2.08 25.24 14.49
C ASN A 449 3.14 25.10 13.41
N ILE A 450 3.99 24.10 13.51
CA ILE A 450 5.02 23.78 12.53
C ILE A 450 4.65 22.50 11.81
N TYR A 451 4.63 22.55 10.49
CA TYR A 451 4.33 21.40 9.64
C TYR A 451 5.62 20.78 9.12
N PRO A 452 5.96 19.53 9.50
CA PRO A 452 7.20 18.86 9.10
C PRO A 452 7.49 18.94 7.61
N ARG A 453 6.46 18.75 6.78
CA ARG A 453 6.57 18.77 5.32
C ARG A 453 7.16 20.06 4.76
N GLU A 454 6.82 21.20 5.33
CA GLU A 454 7.34 22.49 4.85
C GLU A 454 8.86 22.59 4.98
N ILE A 455 9.39 22.06 6.10
CA ILE A 455 10.83 22.03 6.35
C ILE A 455 11.50 20.95 5.50
N GLU A 456 10.89 19.77 5.37
CA GLU A 456 11.36 18.69 4.51
C GLU A 456 11.52 19.15 3.06
N GLU A 457 10.49 19.78 2.48
CA GLU A 457 10.52 20.31 1.10
C GLU A 457 11.57 21.42 0.91
N PHE A 458 11.83 22.21 1.95
CA PHE A 458 12.90 23.21 1.91
C PHE A 458 14.28 22.53 1.90
N LEU A 459 14.50 21.54 2.76
CA LEU A 459 15.78 20.86 2.91
C LEU A 459 16.10 19.93 1.72
N TYR A 460 15.11 19.35 1.04
CA TYR A 460 15.35 18.58 -0.20
C TYR A 460 15.98 19.40 -1.34
N LYS A 461 15.93 20.74 -1.26
CA LYS A 461 16.60 21.63 -2.23
C LYS A 461 18.11 21.73 -1.99
N HIS A 462 18.61 21.25 -0.85
CA HIS A 462 20.04 21.27 -0.57
C HIS A 462 20.77 20.23 -1.43
N PRO A 463 21.89 20.60 -2.10
CA PRO A 463 22.56 19.72 -3.04
C PRO A 463 23.09 18.41 -2.43
N ASP A 464 23.46 18.43 -1.15
CA ASP A 464 24.09 17.30 -0.46
C ASP A 464 23.10 16.42 0.32
N ILE A 465 21.83 16.83 0.44
CA ILE A 465 20.80 16.04 1.12
C ILE A 465 20.20 15.03 0.14
N LEU A 466 20.20 13.76 0.54
CA LEU A 466 19.56 12.68 -0.19
C LEU A 466 18.12 12.50 0.26
N ASP A 467 17.89 12.44 1.59
CA ASP A 467 16.57 12.28 2.21
C ASP A 467 16.56 12.98 3.58
N VAL A 468 15.38 13.44 4.01
CA VAL A 468 15.19 14.15 5.27
C VAL A 468 13.84 13.87 5.89
N GLN A 469 13.84 13.70 7.21
CA GLN A 469 12.63 13.53 8.01
C GLN A 469 12.61 14.53 9.16
N ILE A 470 11.51 15.23 9.31
CA ILE A 470 11.28 16.20 10.40
C ILE A 470 10.28 15.61 11.38
N ILE A 471 10.61 15.67 12.66
CA ILE A 471 9.78 15.22 13.77
C ILE A 471 9.78 16.26 14.90
N GLY A 472 8.70 16.25 15.71
CA GLY A 472 8.66 16.97 16.98
C GLY A 472 9.27 16.11 18.09
N VAL A 473 10.05 16.74 18.95
CA VAL A 473 10.56 16.14 20.19
C VAL A 473 10.16 17.01 21.39
N PRO A 474 9.98 16.44 22.59
CA PRO A 474 9.63 17.20 23.78
C PRO A 474 10.65 18.30 24.10
N ASP A 475 10.18 19.46 24.56
CA ASP A 475 11.00 20.58 25.04
C ASP A 475 10.33 21.23 26.25
N GLU A 476 11.08 21.45 27.33
CA GLU A 476 10.57 22.00 28.60
C GLU A 476 10.06 23.44 28.45
N THR A 477 10.61 24.23 27.53
CA THR A 477 10.29 25.66 27.34
C THR A 477 9.15 25.87 26.34
N PHE A 478 9.18 25.12 25.24
CA PHE A 478 8.29 25.33 24.11
C PHE A 478 7.24 24.24 23.93
N GLY A 479 7.25 23.22 24.80
CA GLY A 479 6.39 22.02 24.66
C GLY A 479 6.98 21.01 23.69
N GLU A 480 7.23 21.44 22.45
CA GLU A 480 7.94 20.65 21.44
C GLU A 480 9.01 21.48 20.72
N GLU A 481 10.01 20.80 20.19
CA GLU A 481 11.07 21.35 19.34
C GLU A 481 11.21 20.55 18.04
N VAL A 482 11.76 21.22 17.02
CA VAL A 482 12.01 20.62 15.70
C VAL A 482 13.30 19.80 15.73
N SER A 483 13.18 18.52 15.35
CA SER A 483 14.31 17.62 15.13
C SER A 483 14.36 17.20 13.66
N ALA A 484 15.55 17.35 13.02
CA ALA A 484 15.82 16.93 11.66
C ALA A 484 16.72 15.69 11.65
N TRP A 485 16.27 14.67 10.92
CA TRP A 485 17.01 13.44 10.64
C TRP A 485 17.35 13.41 9.17
N ILE A 486 18.64 13.34 8.84
CA ILE A 486 19.13 13.64 7.49
C ILE A 486 20.02 12.50 7.00
N LYS A 487 19.73 12.04 5.79
CA LYS A 487 20.61 11.17 5.02
C LYS A 487 21.30 11.99 3.95
N LEU A 488 22.63 12.01 3.97
CA LEU A 488 23.44 12.70 2.97
C LEU A 488 23.68 11.82 1.74
N LYS A 489 23.99 12.45 0.63
CA LYS A 489 24.48 11.77 -0.58
C LYS A 489 25.84 11.15 -0.34
N SER A 490 26.18 10.10 -1.09
CA SER A 490 27.49 9.45 -1.01
C SER A 490 28.62 10.45 -1.23
N GLY A 491 29.59 10.47 -0.29
CA GLY A 491 30.73 11.38 -0.32
C GLY A 491 30.48 12.81 0.16
N ALA A 492 29.22 13.16 0.47
CA ALA A 492 28.89 14.45 1.08
C ALA A 492 29.14 14.42 2.59
N SER A 493 29.51 15.59 3.14
CA SER A 493 29.63 15.79 4.58
C SER A 493 28.98 17.12 4.96
N MET A 494 28.33 17.17 6.11
CA MET A 494 27.68 18.37 6.63
C MET A 494 27.66 18.31 8.16
N THR A 495 27.84 19.45 8.80
CA THR A 495 27.66 19.61 10.24
C THR A 495 26.27 20.19 10.56
N ALA A 496 25.83 20.02 11.81
CA ALA A 496 24.57 20.61 12.26
C ALA A 496 24.57 22.14 12.16
N ASP A 497 25.72 22.78 12.39
CA ASP A 497 25.84 24.23 12.32
C ASP A 497 25.78 24.75 10.87
N GLU A 498 26.35 24.03 9.91
CA GLU A 498 26.25 24.35 8.48
C GLU A 498 24.77 24.25 8.01
N LEU A 499 24.04 23.23 8.46
CA LEU A 499 22.62 23.11 8.15
C LEU A 499 21.80 24.27 8.76
N LYS A 500 22.05 24.63 10.01
CA LYS A 500 21.37 25.77 10.67
C LYS A 500 21.66 27.07 9.92
N GLU A 501 22.89 27.29 9.52
CA GLU A 501 23.29 28.49 8.74
C GLU A 501 22.61 28.48 7.36
N TYR A 502 22.51 27.31 6.70
CA TYR A 502 21.74 27.16 5.46
C TYR A 502 20.27 27.57 5.61
N CYS A 503 19.66 27.25 6.74
CA CYS A 503 18.25 27.58 7.04
C CYS A 503 18.06 29.08 7.37
N LYS A 504 19.07 29.72 7.93
CA LYS A 504 18.98 31.08 8.46
C LYS A 504 18.63 32.11 7.40
N GLY A 505 17.62 32.91 7.67
CA GLY A 505 17.11 33.92 6.73
C GLY A 505 16.32 33.36 5.55
N LYS A 506 16.21 32.02 5.40
CA LYS A 506 15.47 31.37 4.32
C LYS A 506 14.16 30.76 4.80
N ILE A 507 14.11 30.34 6.06
CA ILE A 507 12.88 29.90 6.74
C ILE A 507 12.72 30.65 8.06
N ALA A 508 11.50 30.67 8.63
CA ALA A 508 11.23 31.31 9.90
C ALA A 508 12.11 30.70 11.01
N ARG A 509 12.60 31.53 11.93
CA ARG A 509 13.54 31.12 12.97
C ARG A 509 13.03 29.95 13.82
N TYR A 510 11.73 29.94 14.14
CA TYR A 510 11.12 28.87 14.94
C TYR A 510 10.99 27.54 14.21
N LYS A 511 11.15 27.52 12.88
CA LYS A 511 11.17 26.32 12.02
C LYS A 511 12.55 25.72 11.83
N ILE A 512 13.62 26.44 12.20
CA ILE A 512 14.99 25.92 12.06
C ILE A 512 15.18 24.77 13.05
N PRO A 513 15.58 23.57 12.59
CA PRO A 513 15.77 22.42 13.47
C PRO A 513 16.78 22.72 14.57
N ARG A 514 16.37 22.53 15.82
CA ARG A 514 17.27 22.63 16.98
C ARG A 514 18.13 21.39 17.10
N TYR A 515 17.52 20.22 16.94
CA TYR A 515 18.16 18.92 17.02
C TYR A 515 18.38 18.37 15.61
N ILE A 516 19.61 17.95 15.29
CA ILE A 516 19.99 17.49 13.96
C ILE A 516 20.79 16.20 14.11
N ALA A 517 20.34 15.14 13.47
CA ALA A 517 21.03 13.85 13.38
C ALA A 517 21.30 13.50 11.91
N PHE A 518 22.51 13.03 11.63
CA PHE A 518 22.86 12.46 10.33
C PHE A 518 22.84 10.94 10.45
N VAL A 519 22.17 10.28 9.52
CA VAL A 519 21.93 8.83 9.56
C VAL A 519 22.22 8.18 8.22
N GLU A 520 22.65 6.92 8.26
CA GLU A 520 22.84 6.11 7.08
C GLU A 520 21.49 5.58 6.55
N GLU A 521 20.57 5.24 7.46
CA GLU A 521 19.26 4.68 7.13
C GLU A 521 18.18 5.16 8.11
N PHE A 522 16.95 5.26 7.59
CA PHE A 522 15.78 5.50 8.42
C PHE A 522 15.11 4.18 8.82
N PRO A 523 14.46 4.12 10.00
CA PRO A 523 13.57 3.00 10.32
C PRO A 523 12.38 2.99 9.36
N MET A 524 12.25 1.93 8.56
CA MET A 524 11.27 1.81 7.51
C MET A 524 10.18 0.78 7.85
N THR A 525 8.98 1.00 7.30
CA THR A 525 7.97 -0.05 7.18
C THR A 525 8.33 -1.00 6.04
N ALA A 526 7.70 -2.19 5.99
CA ALA A 526 7.83 -3.10 4.84
C ALA A 526 7.34 -2.50 3.52
N SER A 527 6.47 -1.50 3.57
CA SER A 527 5.99 -0.76 2.39
C SER A 527 6.89 0.41 2.00
N GLY A 528 8.08 0.57 2.60
CA GLY A 528 9.04 1.62 2.28
C GLY A 528 8.70 3.01 2.85
N LYS A 529 7.87 3.09 3.89
CA LYS A 529 7.54 4.35 4.58
C LYS A 529 8.39 4.52 5.83
N VAL A 530 8.88 5.74 6.08
CA VAL A 530 9.62 6.04 7.31
C VAL A 530 8.71 5.97 8.54
N GLN A 531 9.17 5.31 9.58
CA GLN A 531 8.48 5.17 10.87
C GLN A 531 8.84 6.34 11.80
N LYS A 532 8.18 7.50 11.63
CA LYS A 532 8.46 8.72 12.42
C LYS A 532 8.36 8.51 13.93
N PHE A 533 7.50 7.60 14.40
CA PHE A 533 7.41 7.28 15.83
C PHE A 533 8.70 6.64 16.35
N LYS A 534 9.35 5.76 15.58
CA LYS A 534 10.65 5.20 15.95
C LYS A 534 11.77 6.24 15.91
N LEU A 535 11.72 7.18 14.95
CA LEU A 535 12.65 8.31 14.94
C LEU A 535 12.47 9.17 16.20
N ARG A 536 11.22 9.37 16.67
CA ARG A 536 10.95 10.11 17.91
C ARG A 536 11.53 9.38 19.14
N GLU A 537 11.36 8.05 19.23
CA GLU A 537 11.98 7.23 20.28
C GLU A 537 13.51 7.32 20.24
N GLN A 538 14.12 7.16 19.06
CA GLN A 538 15.56 7.29 18.88
C GLN A 538 16.06 8.70 19.21
N ALA A 539 15.29 9.75 18.94
CA ALA A 539 15.65 11.12 19.24
C ALA A 539 15.75 11.37 20.76
N LEU A 540 14.85 10.78 21.55
CA LEU A 540 14.90 10.88 23.02
C LEU A 540 16.20 10.31 23.58
N GLU A 541 16.65 9.17 23.05
CA GLU A 541 17.92 8.55 23.45
C GLU A 541 19.13 9.34 22.92
N HIS A 542 19.12 9.67 21.62
CA HIS A 542 20.25 10.30 20.93
C HIS A 542 20.58 11.68 21.49
N PHE A 543 19.55 12.48 21.78
CA PHE A 543 19.70 13.86 22.27
C PHE A 543 19.56 13.95 23.80
N GLN A 544 19.31 12.85 24.51
CA GLN A 544 19.13 12.78 25.96
C GLN A 544 18.01 13.72 26.45
N LEU A 545 16.84 13.63 25.80
CA LEU A 545 15.66 14.45 26.07
C LEU A 545 14.70 13.80 27.08
#